data_46ebfd116897c00e9058ea8567acbb2d
#
_entry.id   46ebfd116897c00e9058ea8567acbb2d
#
_cell.length_a   1.000
_cell.length_b   1.000
_cell.length_c   1.000
_cell.angle_alpha   90.00
_cell.angle_beta   90.00
_cell.angle_gamma   90.00
#
_symmetry.space_group_name_H-M   'P 1'
#
loop_
_entity.id
_entity.type
_entity.pdbx_description
1 polymer ?
#
loop_
_entity_poly.entity_id
_entity_poly.type
_entity_poly.pdbx_seq_one_letter_code
_entity_poly.pdbx_strand_id
1 'polypeptide(L)'
;EWTCGTIQLDYVLPERLGAEYVGEDGQKHRPVMLHRAILGSFERFIGIMIENYAGAFPLWLAPVQAVVATITSDADGYAEQVAERLRAAGLR
;
A
#
# COMPACT_ATOMS: atom_id res chain seq x y z
N GLU A 1 -1.46 18.78 10.37
CA GLU A 1 -1.43 18.57 8.92
C GLU A 1 -0.20 17.74 8.54
N TRP A 2 -0.37 16.72 7.67
CA TRP A 2 0.68 15.80 7.26
C TRP A 2 0.79 15.75 5.74
N THR A 3 2.04 15.78 5.24
CA THR A 3 2.30 15.57 3.80
C THR A 3 2.32 14.05 3.51
N CYS A 4 1.29 13.58 2.81
CA CYS A 4 1.13 12.16 2.49
C CYS A 4 1.50 11.82 1.03
N GLY A 5 1.81 12.82 0.21
CA GLY A 5 2.22 12.58 -1.17
C GLY A 5 2.86 13.80 -1.79
N THR A 6 3.82 13.58 -2.65
CA THR A 6 4.48 14.63 -3.43
C THR A 6 4.67 14.20 -4.87
N ILE A 7 4.79 15.19 -5.75
CA ILE A 7 5.26 15.01 -7.11
C ILE A 7 6.28 16.12 -7.38
N GLN A 8 7.40 15.75 -7.98
CA GLN A 8 8.49 16.68 -8.29
C GLN A 8 8.92 16.48 -9.74
N LEU A 9 9.04 17.59 -10.44
CA LEU A 9 9.60 17.63 -11.79
C LEU A 9 11.11 17.76 -11.71
N ASP A 10 11.82 16.95 -12.45
CA ASP A 10 13.27 16.95 -12.52
C ASP A 10 13.74 17.04 -13.97
N TYR A 11 14.39 18.15 -14.27
CA TYR A 11 14.95 18.44 -15.61
C TYR A 11 16.46 18.16 -15.67
N VAL A 12 17.11 17.88 -14.54
CA VAL A 12 18.56 17.75 -14.42
C VAL A 12 19.01 16.29 -14.47
N LEU A 13 18.33 15.43 -13.73
CA LEU A 13 18.73 14.02 -13.63
C LEU A 13 18.65 13.27 -14.96
N PRO A 14 17.64 13.47 -15.82
CA PRO A 14 17.60 12.86 -17.14
C PRO A 14 18.83 13.17 -18.00
N GLU A 15 19.35 14.40 -17.92
CA GLU A 15 20.57 14.79 -18.63
C GLU A 15 21.79 14.05 -18.07
N ARG A 16 21.94 14.01 -16.75
CA ARG A 16 23.06 13.33 -16.08
C ARG A 16 23.09 11.82 -16.33
N LEU A 17 21.91 11.21 -16.47
CA LEU A 17 21.77 9.79 -16.78
C LEU A 17 21.85 9.48 -18.27
N GLY A 18 21.94 10.48 -19.14
CA GLY A 18 21.89 10.29 -20.57
C GLY A 18 20.58 9.71 -21.08
N ALA A 19 19.46 9.90 -20.33
CA ALA A 19 18.16 9.39 -20.71
C ALA A 19 17.63 10.10 -21.96
N GLU A 20 17.15 9.34 -22.94
CA GLU A 20 16.58 9.86 -24.18
C GLU A 20 15.34 9.05 -24.59
N TYR A 21 14.44 9.67 -25.31
CA TYR A 21 13.32 8.99 -25.97
C TYR A 21 13.22 9.46 -27.42
N VAL A 22 12.63 8.67 -28.28
CA VAL A 22 12.35 9.04 -29.68
C VAL A 22 10.97 9.67 -29.74
N GLY A 23 10.93 10.92 -30.17
CA GLY A 23 9.69 11.66 -30.36
C GLY A 23 8.93 11.27 -31.63
N GLU A 24 7.74 11.84 -31.83
CA GLU A 24 6.94 11.63 -33.03
C GLU A 24 7.63 12.11 -34.31
N ASP A 25 8.56 13.05 -34.18
CA ASP A 25 9.42 13.57 -35.25
C ASP A 25 10.57 12.61 -35.65
N GLY A 26 10.70 11.46 -34.98
CA GLY A 26 11.79 10.48 -35.16
C GLY A 26 13.12 10.92 -34.58
N GLN A 27 13.18 12.04 -33.86
CA GLN A 27 14.39 12.55 -33.25
C GLN A 27 14.48 12.13 -31.76
N LYS A 28 15.70 12.16 -31.24
CA LYS A 28 15.96 11.91 -29.82
C LYS A 28 15.74 13.17 -29.01
N HIS A 29 14.94 13.04 -27.97
CA HIS A 29 14.64 14.12 -27.04
C HIS A 29 14.99 13.75 -25.61
N ARG A 30 15.27 14.77 -24.78
CA ARG A 30 15.50 14.60 -23.34
C ARG A 30 14.15 14.51 -22.64
N PRO A 31 13.88 13.45 -21.86
CA PRO A 31 12.65 13.38 -21.08
C PRO A 31 12.68 14.31 -19.87
N VAL A 32 11.51 14.61 -19.33
CA VAL A 32 11.34 15.15 -17.99
C VAL A 32 11.09 13.98 -17.04
N MET A 33 11.78 13.96 -15.93
CA MET A 33 11.60 12.93 -14.89
C MET A 33 10.59 13.43 -13.85
N LEU A 34 9.69 12.53 -13.46
CA LEU A 34 8.73 12.77 -12.40
C LEU A 34 9.09 11.89 -11.20
N HIS A 35 9.40 12.51 -10.07
CA HIS A 35 9.56 11.82 -8.81
C HIS A 35 8.25 11.85 -8.06
N ARG A 36 7.73 10.69 -7.69
CA ARG A 36 6.47 10.54 -6.98
C ARG A 36 6.68 9.85 -5.65
N ALA A 37 6.37 10.51 -4.55
CA ALA A 37 6.18 9.88 -3.26
C ALA A 37 4.70 9.64 -3.01
N ILE A 38 4.36 8.40 -2.66
CA ILE A 38 3.00 7.98 -2.31
C ILE A 38 3.05 7.56 -0.85
N LEU A 39 2.17 8.17 -0.02
CA LEU A 39 2.07 7.94 1.41
C LEU A 39 3.31 8.40 2.24
N GLY A 40 4.33 8.98 1.61
CA GLY A 40 5.59 9.32 2.27
C GLY A 40 6.42 8.07 2.58
N SER A 41 6.49 7.66 3.85
CA SER A 41 6.97 6.33 4.26
C SER A 41 5.80 5.51 4.81
N PHE A 42 5.86 4.18 4.64
CA PHE A 42 4.83 3.29 5.20
C PHE A 42 4.75 3.38 6.71
N GLU A 43 5.89 3.44 7.39
CA GLU A 43 5.96 3.50 8.85
C GLU A 43 5.28 4.76 9.39
N ARG A 44 5.58 5.91 8.80
CA ARG A 44 4.96 7.19 9.17
C ARG A 44 3.46 7.18 8.88
N PHE A 45 3.07 6.69 7.72
CA PHE A 45 1.66 6.63 7.33
C PHE A 45 0.86 5.70 8.23
N ILE A 46 1.39 4.52 8.55
CA ILE A 46 0.77 3.59 9.50
C ILE A 46 0.67 4.23 10.89
N GLY A 47 1.71 4.92 11.36
CA GLY A 47 1.69 5.64 12.63
C GLY A 47 0.58 6.71 12.69
N ILE A 48 0.43 7.48 11.60
CA ILE A 48 -0.64 8.48 11.47
C ILE A 48 -2.02 7.81 11.51
N MET A 49 -2.18 6.67 10.84
CA MET A 49 -3.44 5.93 10.85
C MET A 49 -3.78 5.37 12.22
N ILE A 50 -2.79 4.81 12.93
CA ILE A 50 -2.97 4.31 14.30
C ILE A 50 -3.44 5.45 15.21
N GLU A 51 -2.82 6.61 15.12
CA GLU A 51 -3.21 7.79 15.88
C GLU A 51 -4.62 8.27 15.53
N ASN A 52 -4.93 8.38 14.23
CA ASN A 52 -6.22 8.88 13.76
C ASN A 52 -7.40 7.96 14.11
N TYR A 53 -7.20 6.66 14.05
CA TYR A 53 -8.24 5.66 14.35
C TYR A 53 -8.17 5.11 15.78
N ALA A 54 -7.23 5.60 16.60
CA ALA A 54 -6.95 5.04 17.94
C ALA A 54 -6.79 3.50 17.92
N GLY A 55 -6.20 2.97 16.85
CA GLY A 55 -6.03 1.54 16.62
C GLY A 55 -7.24 0.78 16.07
N ALA A 56 -8.43 1.39 16.06
CA ALA A 56 -9.66 0.78 15.55
C ALA A 56 -9.81 1.02 14.04
N PHE A 57 -9.00 0.33 13.25
CA PHE A 57 -9.01 0.46 11.79
C PHE A 57 -10.33 0.03 11.15
N PRO A 58 -10.72 0.65 10.03
CA PRO A 58 -11.78 0.09 9.20
C PRO A 58 -11.39 -1.33 8.72
N LEU A 59 -12.39 -2.19 8.52
CA LEU A 59 -12.17 -3.62 8.27
C LEU A 59 -11.17 -3.91 7.15
N TRP A 60 -11.24 -3.16 6.05
CA TRP A 60 -10.37 -3.37 4.88
C TRP A 60 -8.88 -3.05 5.15
N LEU A 61 -8.60 -2.20 6.15
CA LEU A 61 -7.24 -1.86 6.60
C LEU A 61 -6.77 -2.70 7.79
N ALA A 62 -7.67 -3.38 8.50
CA ALA A 62 -7.32 -4.15 9.68
C ALA A 62 -6.38 -5.31 9.31
N PRO A 63 -5.22 -5.48 9.99
CA PRO A 63 -4.31 -6.59 9.73
C PRO A 63 -4.93 -7.95 10.07
N VAL A 64 -5.78 -8.00 11.09
CA VAL A 64 -6.63 -9.13 11.44
C VAL A 64 -8.07 -8.69 11.31
N GLN A 65 -8.81 -9.29 10.39
CA GLN A 65 -10.18 -8.88 10.06
C GLN A 65 -11.23 -9.73 10.76
N ALA A 66 -10.89 -10.98 11.04
CA ALA A 66 -11.77 -11.89 11.77
C ALA A 66 -10.93 -12.87 12.60
N VAL A 67 -11.43 -13.21 13.77
CA VAL A 67 -10.87 -14.24 14.63
C VAL A 67 -11.96 -15.28 14.90
N VAL A 68 -11.64 -16.54 14.63
CA VAL A 68 -12.50 -17.68 15.00
C VAL A 68 -11.90 -18.30 16.26
N ALA A 69 -12.65 -18.30 17.34
CA ALA A 69 -12.20 -18.84 18.62
C ALA A 69 -13.21 -19.89 19.12
N THR A 70 -12.71 -21.00 19.65
CA THR A 70 -13.49 -22.05 20.27
C THR A 70 -13.47 -21.90 21.78
N ILE A 71 -14.53 -22.30 22.45
CA ILE A 71 -14.59 -22.37 23.91
C ILE A 71 -14.12 -23.76 24.38
N THR A 72 -14.46 -24.80 23.61
CA THR A 72 -14.07 -26.18 23.86
C THR A 72 -13.49 -26.80 22.61
N SER A 73 -12.60 -27.78 22.79
CA SER A 73 -11.95 -28.50 21.68
C SER A 73 -12.91 -29.29 20.79
N ASP A 74 -14.09 -29.61 21.27
CA ASP A 74 -15.12 -30.31 20.47
C ASP A 74 -15.56 -29.52 19.25
N ALA A 75 -15.42 -28.18 19.30
CA ALA A 75 -15.79 -27.28 18.21
C ALA A 75 -14.62 -26.94 17.24
N ASP A 76 -13.41 -27.44 17.49
CA ASP A 76 -12.22 -27.05 16.72
C ASP A 76 -12.34 -27.41 15.22
N GLY A 77 -12.84 -28.62 14.90
CA GLY A 77 -13.02 -29.01 13.50
C GLY A 77 -14.02 -28.14 12.74
N TYR A 78 -15.04 -27.63 13.40
CA TYR A 78 -15.99 -26.68 12.81
C TYR A 78 -15.36 -25.28 12.67
N ALA A 79 -14.61 -24.85 13.67
CA ALA A 79 -13.89 -23.56 13.65
C ALA A 79 -12.87 -23.50 12.52
N GLU A 80 -12.13 -24.59 12.27
CA GLU A 80 -11.20 -24.68 11.14
C GLU A 80 -11.91 -24.53 9.80
N GLN A 81 -13.05 -25.19 9.60
CA GLN A 81 -13.85 -25.06 8.38
C GLN A 81 -14.34 -23.61 8.17
N VAL A 82 -14.78 -22.96 9.24
CA VAL A 82 -15.19 -21.55 9.19
C VAL A 82 -14.03 -20.65 8.83
N ALA A 83 -12.88 -20.82 9.49
CA ALA A 83 -11.68 -20.04 9.22
C ALA A 83 -11.18 -20.22 7.77
N GLU A 84 -11.25 -21.44 7.25
CA GLU A 84 -10.86 -21.72 5.86
C GLU A 84 -11.81 -21.04 4.85
N ARG A 85 -13.11 -21.03 5.10
CA ARG A 85 -14.09 -20.32 4.28
C ARG A 85 -13.85 -18.81 4.30
N LEU A 86 -13.52 -18.24 5.46
CA LEU A 86 -13.19 -16.81 5.58
C LEU A 86 -11.93 -16.45 4.80
N ARG A 87 -10.88 -17.29 4.89
CA ARG A 87 -9.66 -17.10 4.09
C ARG A 87 -9.93 -17.21 2.59
N ALA A 88 -10.73 -18.19 2.17
CA ALA A 88 -11.12 -18.37 0.77
C ALA A 88 -11.93 -17.19 0.24
N ALA A 89 -12.67 -16.50 1.11
CA ALA A 89 -13.38 -15.24 0.79
C ALA A 89 -12.45 -14.00 0.81
N GLY A 90 -11.14 -14.17 1.04
CA GLY A 90 -10.17 -13.09 1.04
C GLY A 90 -10.03 -12.33 2.37
N LEU A 91 -10.61 -12.83 3.45
CA LEU A 91 -10.45 -12.25 4.78
C LEU A 91 -9.14 -12.70 5.45
N ARG A 92 -8.55 -11.80 6.21
CA ARG A 92 -7.29 -12.02 6.99
C ARG A 92 -7.59 -12.25 8.46
#